data_bd24ade8891d8a2f89f49acf41c2bbe9
#
_entry.id   bd24ade8891d8a2f89f49acf41c2bbe9
#
_cell.length_a   1.000
_cell.length_b   1.000
_cell.length_c   1.000
_cell.angle_alpha   90.00
_cell.angle_beta   90.00
_cell.angle_gamma   90.00
#
_symmetry.space_group_name_H-M   'P 1'
#
loop_
_entity.id
_entity.type
_entity.pdbx_description
1 polymer ?
#
loop_
_entity_poly.entity_id
_entity_poly.type
_entity_poly.pdbx_seq_one_letter_code
_entity_poly.pdbx_strand_id
1 'polypeptide(L)'
;MSRCCRFVSDLHRFSRRSEGDRYESVIQQAAKETDVLVLGGDIFDFKWSTLASQKETIREACLWLMDLASLNRRFEVHYVLGNHDFNDPFMWALDNLAEDCPNFHWHCYYLQLGKTLFLHGDVADRFMDQDELVLRRQSWKKHGRPPAMYHDFYSLAINLGLHKLPAFFVHRSRQVAERLVYYIDCHPELDRNSISQVYFGHTHVAMEGYEFAGLKFHNGGAPMKGLKFCMIDAEIL
;
A
#
# COMPACT_ATOMS: atom_id res chain seq x y z
N MET A 1 -4.91 21.56 -16.46
CA MET A 1 -4.67 20.24 -17.08
C MET A 1 -4.85 19.21 -15.98
N SER A 2 -5.61 18.14 -16.21
CA SER A 2 -5.70 17.01 -15.25
C SER A 2 -4.33 16.32 -15.20
N ARG A 3 -3.80 16.11 -13.99
CA ARG A 3 -2.55 15.34 -13.79
C ARG A 3 -2.86 13.86 -13.97
N CYS A 4 -2.04 13.15 -14.74
CA CYS A 4 -2.13 11.71 -14.86
C CYS A 4 -1.54 11.06 -13.60
N CYS A 5 -2.36 10.32 -12.85
CA CYS A 5 -1.96 9.66 -11.62
C CYS A 5 -2.18 8.15 -11.72
N ARG A 6 -1.25 7.37 -11.20
CA ARG A 6 -1.39 5.92 -11.04
C ARG A 6 -1.22 5.51 -9.60
N PHE A 7 -1.99 4.50 -9.18
CA PHE A 7 -1.96 3.92 -7.84
C PHE A 7 -1.60 2.44 -7.90
N VAL A 8 -0.71 2.01 -7.01
CA VAL A 8 -0.33 0.61 -6.80
C VAL A 8 -0.08 0.35 -5.32
N SER A 9 -0.50 -0.80 -4.79
CA SER A 9 -0.29 -1.23 -3.40
C SER A 9 0.03 -2.72 -3.32
N ASP A 10 0.35 -3.20 -2.13
CA ASP A 10 0.46 -4.61 -1.77
C ASP A 10 1.41 -5.45 -2.65
N LEU A 11 2.48 -4.83 -3.14
CA LEU A 11 3.48 -5.53 -3.93
C LEU A 11 4.24 -6.59 -3.11
N HIS A 12 4.36 -6.40 -1.80
CA HIS A 12 5.07 -7.29 -0.87
C HIS A 12 6.41 -7.79 -1.42
N ARG A 13 7.18 -6.89 -2.03
CA ARG A 13 8.50 -7.21 -2.58
C ARG A 13 9.40 -7.83 -1.51
N PHE A 14 10.36 -8.61 -1.95
CA PHE A 14 11.28 -9.39 -1.12
C PHE A 14 10.64 -10.57 -0.37
N SER A 15 9.35 -10.83 -0.56
CA SER A 15 8.64 -11.95 0.06
C SER A 15 8.40 -13.07 -0.95
N ARG A 16 8.60 -14.34 -0.53
CA ARG A 16 8.33 -15.52 -1.39
C ARG A 16 6.88 -15.65 -1.85
N ARG A 17 5.95 -14.99 -1.18
CA ARG A 17 4.51 -15.07 -1.46
C ARG A 17 4.07 -14.16 -2.59
N SER A 18 4.86 -13.15 -2.92
CA SER A 18 4.53 -12.14 -3.90
C SER A 18 5.13 -12.47 -5.27
N GLU A 19 4.38 -12.13 -6.29
CA GLU A 19 4.82 -12.06 -7.69
C GLU A 19 5.08 -10.59 -8.11
N GLY A 20 5.21 -9.66 -7.14
CA GLY A 20 5.37 -8.22 -7.36
C GLY A 20 6.53 -7.85 -8.29
N ASP A 21 7.62 -8.61 -8.24
CA ASP A 21 8.79 -8.36 -9.11
C ASP A 21 8.48 -8.54 -10.61
N ARG A 22 7.44 -9.30 -10.97
CA ARG A 22 6.98 -9.44 -12.37
C ARG A 22 6.41 -8.15 -12.95
N TYR A 23 6.01 -7.22 -12.09
CA TYR A 23 5.42 -5.94 -12.48
C TYR A 23 6.42 -4.80 -12.52
N GLU A 24 7.71 -5.07 -12.28
CA GLU A 24 8.77 -4.07 -12.27
C GLU A 24 8.77 -3.20 -13.52
N SER A 25 8.78 -3.84 -14.71
CA SER A 25 8.76 -3.11 -15.99
C SER A 25 7.50 -2.27 -16.19
N VAL A 26 6.35 -2.75 -15.71
CA VAL A 26 5.06 -2.03 -15.79
C VAL A 26 5.09 -0.80 -14.88
N ILE A 27 5.64 -0.92 -13.66
CA ILE A 27 5.77 0.18 -12.71
C ILE A 27 6.76 1.23 -13.24
N GLN A 28 7.89 0.80 -13.77
CA GLN A 28 8.88 1.71 -14.37
C GLN A 28 8.32 2.42 -15.62
N GLN A 29 7.52 1.74 -16.43
CA GLN A 29 6.86 2.37 -17.58
C GLN A 29 5.83 3.39 -17.11
N ALA A 30 5.05 3.06 -16.08
CA ALA A 30 4.10 3.98 -15.48
C ALA A 30 4.80 5.26 -14.98
N ALA A 31 5.93 5.12 -14.29
CA ALA A 31 6.71 6.25 -13.80
C ALA A 31 7.19 7.20 -14.92
N LYS A 32 7.38 6.68 -16.13
CA LYS A 32 7.78 7.51 -17.30
C LYS A 32 6.60 8.22 -17.96
N GLU A 33 5.38 7.68 -17.82
CA GLU A 33 4.19 8.13 -18.54
C GLU A 33 3.22 8.96 -17.69
N THR A 34 3.40 8.98 -16.35
CA THR A 34 2.50 9.68 -15.43
C THR A 34 3.15 10.91 -14.80
N ASP A 35 2.31 11.82 -14.28
CA ASP A 35 2.77 12.96 -13.49
C ASP A 35 2.95 12.57 -12.01
N VAL A 36 2.16 11.60 -11.54
CA VAL A 36 2.14 11.14 -10.13
C VAL A 36 2.02 9.62 -10.06
N LEU A 37 2.84 9.00 -9.25
CA LEU A 37 2.66 7.61 -8.82
C LEU A 37 2.47 7.54 -7.31
N VAL A 38 1.38 6.93 -6.88
CA VAL A 38 1.10 6.68 -5.47
C VAL A 38 1.34 5.21 -5.16
N LEU A 39 2.29 4.95 -4.27
CA LEU A 39 2.62 3.65 -3.68
C LEU A 39 1.81 3.50 -2.38
N GLY A 40 0.74 2.73 -2.42
CA GLY A 40 -0.31 2.67 -1.38
C GLY A 40 -0.04 1.71 -0.22
N GLY A 41 1.21 1.53 0.17
CA GLY A 41 1.61 0.69 1.31
C GLY A 41 1.78 -0.79 0.98
N ASP A 42 2.46 -1.49 1.89
CA ASP A 42 2.84 -2.89 1.74
C ASP A 42 3.60 -3.16 0.42
N ILE A 43 4.38 -2.15 -0.01
CA ILE A 43 5.24 -2.29 -1.18
C ILE A 43 6.39 -3.25 -0.87
N PHE A 44 6.93 -3.18 0.33
CA PHE A 44 7.97 -4.08 0.83
C PHE A 44 7.46 -4.88 2.02
N ASP A 45 7.93 -6.11 2.13
CA ASP A 45 7.57 -6.97 3.26
C ASP A 45 8.76 -7.15 4.20
N PHE A 46 8.88 -6.31 5.22
CA PHE A 46 9.98 -6.40 6.17
C PHE A 46 9.89 -7.62 7.08
N LYS A 47 8.69 -8.10 7.36
CA LYS A 47 8.46 -9.25 8.23
C LYS A 47 8.81 -10.58 7.55
N TRP A 48 8.39 -10.74 6.29
CA TRP A 48 8.54 -11.97 5.51
C TRP A 48 9.63 -11.86 4.42
N SER A 49 10.49 -10.83 4.52
CA SER A 49 11.60 -10.65 3.59
C SER A 49 12.52 -11.87 3.57
N THR A 50 12.95 -12.25 2.38
CA THR A 50 13.93 -13.32 2.14
C THR A 50 15.37 -12.82 2.19
N LEU A 51 15.59 -11.51 2.29
CA LEU A 51 16.92 -10.92 2.40
C LEU A 51 17.51 -11.22 3.78
N ALA A 52 18.86 -11.24 3.87
CA ALA A 52 19.57 -11.73 5.04
C ALA A 52 19.28 -10.94 6.33
N SER A 53 18.96 -9.64 6.22
CA SER A 53 18.69 -8.80 7.38
C SER A 53 17.64 -7.72 7.08
N GLN A 54 17.08 -7.14 8.13
CA GLN A 54 16.22 -5.97 8.03
C GLN A 54 16.98 -4.77 7.42
N LYS A 55 18.24 -4.58 7.81
CA LYS A 55 19.09 -3.52 7.25
C LYS A 55 19.26 -3.67 5.74
N GLU A 56 19.46 -4.88 5.26
CA GLU A 56 19.56 -5.15 3.83
C GLU A 56 18.22 -4.91 3.12
N THR A 57 17.10 -5.32 3.73
CA THR A 57 15.77 -5.05 3.19
C THR A 57 15.52 -3.54 3.05
N ILE A 58 15.89 -2.74 4.05
CA ILE A 58 15.78 -1.27 4.00
C ILE A 58 16.65 -0.70 2.88
N ARG A 59 17.90 -1.15 2.79
CA ARG A 59 18.82 -0.69 1.73
C ARG A 59 18.26 -0.94 0.34
N GLU A 60 17.82 -2.16 0.06
CA GLU A 60 17.26 -2.54 -1.24
C GLU A 60 15.93 -1.79 -1.53
N ALA A 61 15.11 -1.56 -0.51
CA ALA A 61 13.89 -0.77 -0.64
C ALA A 61 14.20 0.68 -1.04
N CYS A 62 15.16 1.33 -0.35
CA CYS A 62 15.56 2.70 -0.65
C CYS A 62 16.22 2.82 -2.03
N LEU A 63 17.06 1.86 -2.43
CA LEU A 63 17.65 1.84 -3.77
C LEU A 63 16.57 1.76 -4.84
N TRP A 64 15.58 0.88 -4.67
CA TRP A 64 14.48 0.77 -5.61
C TRP A 64 13.65 2.06 -5.71
N LEU A 65 13.34 2.71 -4.58
CA LEU A 65 12.61 3.98 -4.55
C LEU A 65 13.40 5.11 -5.21
N MET A 66 14.71 5.18 -4.96
CA MET A 66 15.62 6.16 -5.57
C MET A 66 15.69 5.97 -7.09
N ASP A 67 15.85 4.73 -7.55
CA ASP A 67 15.88 4.40 -8.98
C ASP A 67 14.54 4.81 -9.63
N LEU A 68 13.41 4.49 -8.99
CA LEU A 68 12.09 4.86 -9.47
C LEU A 68 11.91 6.38 -9.58
N ALA A 69 12.28 7.15 -8.55
CA ALA A 69 12.21 8.60 -8.53
C ALA A 69 13.15 9.25 -9.56
N SER A 70 14.24 8.59 -9.92
CA SER A 70 15.22 9.09 -10.90
C SER A 70 14.78 8.98 -12.36
N LEU A 71 13.76 8.15 -12.67
CA LEU A 71 13.32 7.88 -14.05
C LEU A 71 12.79 9.11 -14.77
N ASN A 72 12.18 10.05 -14.03
CA ASN A 72 11.66 11.29 -14.59
C ASN A 72 11.59 12.37 -13.49
N ARG A 73 12.34 13.46 -13.63
CA ARG A 73 12.37 14.54 -12.64
C ARG A 73 11.09 15.37 -12.53
N ARG A 74 10.15 15.25 -13.48
CA ARG A 74 8.85 15.94 -13.45
C ARG A 74 7.76 15.12 -12.81
N PHE A 75 8.05 13.89 -12.52
CA PHE A 75 7.18 12.88 -11.95
C PHE A 75 7.31 12.90 -10.42
N GLU A 76 6.20 12.86 -9.72
CA GLU A 76 6.17 12.78 -8.25
C GLU A 76 5.87 11.35 -7.80
N VAL A 77 6.65 10.85 -6.86
CA VAL A 77 6.42 9.58 -6.18
C VAL A 77 5.93 9.86 -4.79
N HIS A 78 4.73 9.40 -4.47
CA HIS A 78 4.19 9.44 -3.12
C HIS A 78 4.12 8.04 -2.54
N TYR A 79 4.70 7.85 -1.37
CA TYR A 79 4.69 6.58 -0.64
C TYR A 79 3.81 6.70 0.60
N VAL A 80 2.71 5.96 0.66
CA VAL A 80 1.89 5.83 1.87
C VAL A 80 2.29 4.53 2.56
N LEU A 81 2.62 4.57 3.86
CA LEU A 81 3.01 3.35 4.59
C LEU A 81 1.84 2.39 4.81
N GLY A 82 2.11 1.10 4.64
CA GLY A 82 1.23 0.01 5.06
C GLY A 82 1.63 -0.58 6.41
N ASN A 83 0.99 -1.66 6.83
CA ASN A 83 1.33 -2.30 8.09
C ASN A 83 2.59 -3.19 8.01
N HIS A 84 2.94 -3.73 6.83
CA HIS A 84 4.15 -4.54 6.63
C HIS A 84 5.41 -3.70 6.48
N ASP A 85 5.30 -2.46 6.06
CA ASP A 85 6.42 -1.53 5.90
C ASP A 85 6.44 -0.41 6.95
N PHE A 86 5.54 -0.45 7.95
CA PHE A 86 5.52 0.45 9.10
C PHE A 86 6.64 0.10 10.11
N ASN A 87 7.82 0.70 9.91
CA ASN A 87 9.08 0.32 10.55
C ASN A 87 9.93 1.56 10.81
N ASP A 88 10.32 1.83 12.08
CA ASP A 88 11.04 3.05 12.43
C ASP A 88 12.35 3.25 11.68
N PRO A 89 13.26 2.26 11.55
CA PRO A 89 14.45 2.39 10.74
C PRO A 89 14.17 2.67 9.25
N PHE A 90 13.07 2.14 8.72
CA PHE A 90 12.68 2.42 7.34
C PHE A 90 12.11 3.84 7.20
N MET A 91 11.27 4.30 8.12
CA MET A 91 10.76 5.67 8.12
C MET A 91 11.90 6.69 8.18
N TRP A 92 12.91 6.46 9.04
CA TRP A 92 14.11 7.30 9.07
C TRP A 92 14.88 7.28 7.73
N ALA A 93 14.95 6.12 7.07
CA ALA A 93 15.58 6.03 5.76
C ALA A 93 14.77 6.73 4.66
N LEU A 94 13.42 6.76 4.77
CA LEU A 94 12.55 7.53 3.87
C LEU A 94 12.71 9.03 4.07
N ASP A 95 12.94 9.51 5.30
CA ASP A 95 13.26 10.94 5.55
C ASP A 95 14.53 11.34 4.80
N ASN A 96 15.61 10.57 4.93
CA ASN A 96 16.86 10.84 4.19
C ASN A 96 16.64 10.77 2.67
N LEU A 97 15.87 9.80 2.19
CA LEU A 97 15.58 9.70 0.76
C LEU A 97 14.80 10.91 0.22
N ALA A 98 13.86 11.45 1.01
CA ALA A 98 13.08 12.63 0.64
C ALA A 98 13.95 13.91 0.62
N GLU A 99 15.00 13.98 1.45
CA GLU A 99 16.00 15.06 1.38
C GLU A 99 16.84 14.99 0.10
N ASP A 100 17.22 13.77 -0.31
CA ASP A 100 18.05 13.53 -1.50
C ASP A 100 17.26 13.58 -2.82
N CYS A 101 15.96 13.25 -2.79
CA CYS A 101 15.08 13.16 -3.95
C CYS A 101 13.88 14.11 -3.82
N PRO A 102 13.95 15.35 -4.32
CA PRO A 102 12.90 16.36 -4.14
C PRO A 102 11.52 16.00 -4.71
N ASN A 103 11.45 15.02 -5.61
CA ASN A 103 10.23 14.50 -6.21
C ASN A 103 9.71 13.21 -5.52
N PHE A 104 10.34 12.81 -4.40
CA PHE A 104 9.89 11.70 -3.57
C PHE A 104 9.30 12.24 -2.27
N HIS A 105 8.09 11.80 -1.92
CA HIS A 105 7.37 12.18 -0.71
C HIS A 105 6.84 10.93 -0.03
N TRP A 106 6.79 10.90 1.29
CA TRP A 106 6.19 9.80 2.00
C TRP A 106 5.18 10.28 3.07
N HIS A 107 4.20 9.43 3.38
CA HIS A 107 3.08 9.72 4.24
C HIS A 107 2.84 8.53 5.18
N CYS A 108 2.66 8.83 6.47
CA CYS A 108 2.52 7.80 7.48
C CYS A 108 1.20 7.01 7.35
N TYR A 109 0.09 7.71 7.03
CA TYR A 109 -1.24 7.09 7.07
C TYR A 109 -2.06 7.29 5.80
N TYR A 110 -2.05 8.49 5.24
CA TYR A 110 -2.82 8.84 4.05
C TYR A 110 -2.18 9.99 3.27
N LEU A 111 -2.61 10.14 2.04
CA LEU A 111 -2.36 11.28 1.15
C LEU A 111 -3.69 11.72 0.56
N GLN A 112 -3.97 13.02 0.60
CA GLN A 112 -5.10 13.59 -0.13
C GLN A 112 -4.59 14.52 -1.23
N LEU A 113 -4.98 14.26 -2.49
CA LEU A 113 -4.72 15.10 -3.65
C LEU A 113 -6.06 15.55 -4.24
N GLY A 114 -6.38 16.84 -4.08
CA GLY A 114 -7.69 17.35 -4.43
C GLY A 114 -8.82 16.60 -3.71
N LYS A 115 -9.75 16.01 -4.47
CA LYS A 115 -10.86 15.23 -3.92
C LYS A 115 -10.58 13.72 -3.82
N THR A 116 -9.32 13.32 -3.96
CA THR A 116 -8.92 11.91 -3.97
C THR A 116 -8.07 11.58 -2.76
N LEU A 117 -8.51 10.60 -1.99
CA LEU A 117 -7.84 10.08 -0.82
C LEU A 117 -7.13 8.77 -1.16
N PHE A 118 -5.87 8.66 -0.77
CA PHE A 118 -5.05 7.45 -0.85
C PHE A 118 -4.64 7.02 0.55
N LEU A 119 -4.87 5.76 0.90
CA LEU A 119 -4.46 5.19 2.18
C LEU A 119 -4.12 3.71 1.99
N HIS A 120 -3.40 3.12 2.96
CA HIS A 120 -3.12 1.68 2.82
C HIS A 120 -4.38 0.83 2.94
N GLY A 121 -5.25 1.10 3.92
CA GLY A 121 -6.53 0.40 4.03
C GLY A 121 -6.59 -0.63 5.14
N ASP A 122 -5.62 -0.75 6.03
CA ASP A 122 -5.66 -1.64 7.20
C ASP A 122 -6.77 -1.27 8.21
N VAL A 123 -7.34 -0.08 8.09
CA VAL A 123 -8.60 0.33 8.75
C VAL A 123 -9.83 -0.45 8.27
N ALA A 124 -9.74 -1.17 7.15
CA ALA A 124 -10.82 -2.01 6.64
C ALA A 124 -10.99 -3.35 7.39
N ASP A 125 -10.07 -3.73 8.28
CA ASP A 125 -10.19 -4.98 9.04
C ASP A 125 -11.28 -4.94 10.10
N ARG A 126 -11.48 -3.77 10.72
CA ARG A 126 -12.54 -3.51 11.72
C ARG A 126 -12.81 -2.01 11.80
N PHE A 127 -13.90 -1.62 12.42
CA PHE A 127 -14.11 -0.21 12.77
C PHE A 127 -13.00 0.25 13.71
N MET A 128 -12.28 1.30 13.32
CA MET A 128 -11.21 1.92 14.10
C MET A 128 -11.02 3.37 13.71
N ASP A 129 -10.63 4.19 14.66
CA ASP A 129 -10.20 5.55 14.47
C ASP A 129 -8.67 5.64 14.26
N GLN A 130 -8.14 6.86 14.21
CA GLN A 130 -6.72 7.11 14.02
C GLN A 130 -5.86 6.59 15.19
N ASP A 131 -6.32 6.73 16.43
CA ASP A 131 -5.56 6.29 17.61
C ASP A 131 -5.47 4.76 17.65
N GLU A 132 -6.56 4.07 17.35
CA GLU A 132 -6.58 2.61 17.25
C GLU A 132 -5.70 2.09 16.12
N LEU A 133 -5.66 2.79 14.96
CA LEU A 133 -4.76 2.47 13.86
C LEU A 133 -3.30 2.60 14.29
N VAL A 134 -2.93 3.68 14.97
CA VAL A 134 -1.58 3.90 15.52
C VAL A 134 -1.18 2.76 16.45
N LEU A 135 -2.03 2.42 17.42
CA LEU A 135 -1.78 1.33 18.38
C LEU A 135 -1.61 -0.02 17.67
N ARG A 136 -2.43 -0.27 16.66
CA ARG A 136 -2.37 -1.51 15.87
C ARG A 136 -1.05 -1.62 15.11
N ARG A 137 -0.64 -0.56 14.39
CA ARG A 137 0.63 -0.54 13.66
C ARG A 137 1.85 -0.66 14.59
N GLN A 138 1.79 -0.04 15.77
CA GLN A 138 2.82 -0.22 16.81
C GLN A 138 2.89 -1.66 17.32
N SER A 139 1.75 -2.32 17.46
CA SER A 139 1.73 -3.75 17.82
C SER A 139 2.38 -4.62 16.75
N TRP A 140 2.18 -4.33 15.47
CA TRP A 140 2.83 -5.04 14.36
C TRP A 140 4.36 -4.95 14.40
N LYS A 141 4.93 -3.79 14.79
CA LYS A 141 6.39 -3.61 14.93
C LYS A 141 7.01 -4.58 15.93
N LYS A 142 6.29 -4.95 16.98
CA LYS A 142 6.79 -5.85 18.04
C LYS A 142 6.95 -7.31 17.58
N HIS A 143 6.32 -7.68 16.49
CA HIS A 143 6.41 -9.03 15.94
C HIS A 143 7.65 -9.13 15.04
N GLY A 144 8.75 -9.63 15.58
CA GLY A 144 9.99 -9.86 14.84
C GLY A 144 9.81 -10.81 13.64
N ARG A 145 10.86 -10.96 12.84
CA ARG A 145 10.88 -11.91 11.72
C ARG A 145 10.62 -13.33 12.21
N PRO A 146 9.69 -14.08 11.60
CA PRO A 146 9.47 -15.46 11.97
C PRO A 146 10.69 -16.33 11.60
N PRO A 147 10.97 -17.42 12.33
CA PRO A 147 11.97 -18.40 11.95
C PRO A 147 11.75 -18.94 10.52
N ALA A 148 12.84 -19.31 9.83
CA ALA A 148 12.80 -19.73 8.42
C ALA A 148 11.80 -20.86 8.12
N MET A 149 11.57 -21.79 9.05
CA MET A 149 10.59 -22.87 8.89
C MET A 149 9.15 -22.37 8.70
N TYR A 150 8.79 -21.19 9.22
CA TYR A 150 7.46 -20.61 9.02
C TYR A 150 7.26 -20.11 7.58
N HIS A 151 8.32 -19.76 6.86
CA HIS A 151 8.24 -19.40 5.44
C HIS A 151 7.76 -20.59 4.59
N ASP A 152 8.18 -21.81 4.93
CA ASP A 152 7.80 -23.02 4.20
C ASP A 152 6.34 -23.40 4.50
N PHE A 153 5.92 -23.32 5.76
CA PHE A 153 4.52 -23.51 6.17
C PHE A 153 3.58 -22.49 5.49
N TYR A 154 3.99 -21.23 5.46
CA TYR A 154 3.21 -20.18 4.84
C TYR A 154 3.14 -20.36 3.32
N SER A 155 4.25 -20.75 2.67
CA SER A 155 4.29 -21.08 1.25
C SER A 155 3.36 -22.26 0.90
N LEU A 156 3.29 -23.27 1.78
CA LEU A 156 2.36 -24.38 1.62
C LEU A 156 0.90 -23.93 1.72
N ALA A 157 0.57 -23.07 2.68
CA ALA A 157 -0.78 -22.49 2.82
C ALA A 157 -1.20 -21.70 1.58
N ILE A 158 -0.28 -20.93 1.00
CA ILE A 158 -0.51 -20.22 -0.28
C ILE A 158 -0.73 -21.19 -1.43
N ASN A 159 0.10 -22.22 -1.55
CA ASN A 159 -0.03 -23.23 -2.62
C ASN A 159 -1.36 -24.00 -2.53
N LEU A 160 -1.86 -24.23 -1.32
CA LEU A 160 -3.17 -24.83 -1.06
C LEU A 160 -4.35 -23.83 -1.23
N GLY A 161 -4.07 -22.56 -1.53
CA GLY A 161 -5.11 -21.53 -1.71
C GLY A 161 -5.78 -21.05 -0.43
N LEU A 162 -5.27 -21.44 0.76
CA LEU A 162 -5.87 -21.08 2.05
C LEU A 162 -5.87 -19.57 2.30
N HIS A 163 -4.94 -18.84 1.70
CA HIS A 163 -4.88 -17.36 1.76
C HIS A 163 -6.07 -16.67 1.07
N LYS A 164 -6.81 -17.38 0.20
CA LYS A 164 -8.01 -16.86 -0.50
C LYS A 164 -9.24 -16.84 0.39
N LEU A 165 -9.31 -17.71 1.41
CA LEU A 165 -10.47 -17.85 2.27
C LEU A 165 -10.76 -16.56 3.09
N PRO A 166 -9.77 -15.92 3.75
CA PRO A 166 -10.03 -14.64 4.44
C PRO A 166 -10.48 -13.55 3.49
N ALA A 167 -9.84 -13.43 2.31
CA ALA A 167 -10.20 -12.43 1.31
C ALA A 167 -11.67 -12.55 0.85
N PHE A 168 -12.17 -13.78 0.69
CA PHE A 168 -13.51 -14.03 0.19
C PHE A 168 -14.62 -13.83 1.26
N PHE A 169 -14.33 -14.16 2.53
CA PHE A 169 -15.36 -14.15 3.59
C PHE A 169 -15.32 -12.91 4.48
N VAL A 170 -14.15 -12.29 4.65
CA VAL A 170 -13.95 -11.18 5.61
C VAL A 170 -14.06 -9.81 4.94
N HIS A 171 -13.72 -9.71 3.64
CA HIS A 171 -13.66 -8.42 2.93
C HIS A 171 -14.78 -8.25 1.89
N ARG A 172 -16.04 -8.34 2.34
CA ARG A 172 -17.17 -7.94 1.48
C ARG A 172 -17.09 -6.44 1.20
N SER A 173 -17.21 -6.05 -0.07
CA SER A 173 -17.06 -4.66 -0.52
C SER A 173 -17.81 -3.65 0.34
N ARG A 174 -19.03 -3.96 0.72
CA ARG A 174 -19.86 -3.10 1.59
C ARG A 174 -19.24 -2.90 2.98
N GLN A 175 -18.79 -3.97 3.64
CA GLN A 175 -18.20 -3.89 4.98
C GLN A 175 -16.86 -3.14 4.96
N VAL A 176 -16.06 -3.34 3.91
CA VAL A 176 -14.81 -2.59 3.69
C VAL A 176 -15.13 -1.11 3.54
N ALA A 177 -16.07 -0.75 2.66
CA ALA A 177 -16.48 0.64 2.45
C ALA A 177 -17.05 1.28 3.71
N GLU A 178 -17.91 0.58 4.48
CA GLU A 178 -18.46 1.05 5.76
C GLU A 178 -17.35 1.40 6.77
N ARG A 179 -16.31 0.57 6.88
CA ARG A 179 -15.18 0.78 7.80
C ARG A 179 -14.28 1.93 7.35
N LEU A 180 -14.00 2.03 6.03
CA LEU A 180 -13.25 3.16 5.46
C LEU A 180 -13.99 4.48 5.67
N VAL A 181 -15.32 4.52 5.46
CA VAL A 181 -16.14 5.71 5.73
C VAL A 181 -16.10 6.07 7.22
N TYR A 182 -16.23 5.09 8.11
CA TYR A 182 -16.12 5.33 9.55
C TYR A 182 -14.79 5.96 9.94
N TYR A 183 -13.66 5.44 9.40
CA TYR A 183 -12.36 6.02 9.64
C TYR A 183 -12.26 7.46 9.15
N ILE A 184 -12.75 7.75 7.93
CA ILE A 184 -12.76 9.11 7.37
C ILE A 184 -13.60 10.05 8.26
N ASP A 185 -14.78 9.60 8.69
CA ASP A 185 -15.69 10.42 9.52
C ASP A 185 -15.15 10.68 10.93
N CYS A 186 -14.35 9.76 11.49
CA CYS A 186 -13.73 9.90 12.80
C CYS A 186 -12.36 10.62 12.76
N HIS A 187 -11.76 10.81 11.56
CA HIS A 187 -10.44 11.39 11.45
C HIS A 187 -10.49 12.92 11.58
N PRO A 188 -9.73 13.54 12.51
CA PRO A 188 -9.85 14.97 12.81
C PRO A 188 -9.45 15.91 11.65
N GLU A 189 -8.64 15.44 10.72
CA GLU A 189 -8.10 16.22 9.61
C GLU A 189 -8.77 15.93 8.25
N LEU A 190 -9.63 14.90 8.18
CA LEU A 190 -10.33 14.54 6.95
C LEU A 190 -11.76 15.10 6.95
N ASP A 191 -12.14 15.77 5.88
CA ASP A 191 -13.53 16.16 5.61
C ASP A 191 -14.08 15.29 4.49
N ARG A 192 -15.02 14.40 4.82
CA ARG A 192 -15.66 13.53 3.85
C ARG A 192 -16.30 14.29 2.68
N ASN A 193 -16.81 15.50 2.90
CA ASN A 193 -17.42 16.31 1.83
C ASN A 193 -16.40 16.82 0.82
N SER A 194 -15.13 16.88 1.19
CA SER A 194 -14.01 17.21 0.29
C SER A 194 -13.48 16.02 -0.51
N ILE A 195 -13.96 14.78 -0.21
CA ILE A 195 -13.47 13.54 -0.82
C ILE A 195 -14.55 12.98 -1.76
N SER A 196 -14.17 12.47 -2.91
CA SER A 196 -15.04 11.77 -3.85
C SER A 196 -14.50 10.40 -4.27
N GLN A 197 -13.18 10.23 -4.27
CA GLN A 197 -12.49 9.00 -4.66
C GLN A 197 -11.60 8.50 -3.50
N VAL A 198 -11.60 7.20 -3.25
CA VAL A 198 -10.77 6.55 -2.23
C VAL A 198 -10.03 5.38 -2.86
N TYR A 199 -8.71 5.47 -2.92
CA TYR A 199 -7.82 4.40 -3.39
C TYR A 199 -7.14 3.75 -2.18
N PHE A 200 -7.22 2.42 -2.09
CA PHE A 200 -6.70 1.68 -0.95
C PHE A 200 -6.18 0.29 -1.33
N GLY A 201 -5.38 -0.33 -0.48
CA GLY A 201 -4.82 -1.68 -0.60
C GLY A 201 -5.30 -2.63 0.47
N HIS A 202 -4.36 -3.35 1.10
CA HIS A 202 -4.48 -4.19 2.29
C HIS A 202 -5.40 -5.41 2.17
N THR A 203 -6.59 -5.26 1.63
CA THR A 203 -7.56 -6.37 1.57
C THR A 203 -7.20 -7.42 0.53
N HIS A 204 -6.28 -7.11 -0.38
CA HIS A 204 -5.86 -7.92 -1.53
C HIS A 204 -7.02 -8.30 -2.49
N VAL A 205 -8.17 -7.67 -2.33
CA VAL A 205 -9.37 -7.90 -3.15
C VAL A 205 -9.57 -6.73 -4.09
N ALA A 206 -9.46 -6.98 -5.39
CA ALA A 206 -9.68 -5.94 -6.39
C ALA A 206 -11.10 -5.37 -6.29
N MET A 207 -11.20 -4.04 -6.33
CA MET A 207 -12.44 -3.29 -6.29
C MET A 207 -12.33 -2.10 -7.26
N GLU A 208 -13.30 -1.94 -8.13
CA GLU A 208 -13.29 -0.88 -9.14
C GLU A 208 -14.58 -0.07 -9.06
N GLY A 209 -14.46 1.19 -8.63
CA GLY A 209 -15.55 2.14 -8.60
C GLY A 209 -16.75 1.76 -7.72
N TYR A 210 -16.53 1.01 -6.62
CA TYR A 210 -17.62 0.64 -5.71
C TYR A 210 -18.16 1.88 -5.00
N GLU A 211 -19.42 2.20 -5.25
CA GLU A 211 -20.08 3.38 -4.69
C GLU A 211 -20.73 3.07 -3.33
N PHE A 212 -20.36 3.86 -2.31
CA PHE A 212 -20.96 3.80 -0.99
C PHE A 212 -20.86 5.17 -0.28
N ALA A 213 -21.94 5.61 0.36
CA ALA A 213 -22.01 6.86 1.12
C ALA A 213 -21.49 8.12 0.38
N GLY A 214 -21.68 8.18 -0.95
CA GLY A 214 -21.23 9.29 -1.79
C GLY A 214 -19.78 9.24 -2.23
N LEU A 215 -19.04 8.20 -1.84
CA LEU A 215 -17.63 7.97 -2.22
C LEU A 215 -17.52 6.80 -3.20
N LYS A 216 -16.48 6.82 -4.04
CA LYS A 216 -16.09 5.71 -4.91
C LYS A 216 -14.79 5.08 -4.41
N PHE A 217 -14.80 3.75 -4.28
CA PHE A 217 -13.70 2.98 -3.72
C PHE A 217 -13.00 2.14 -4.78
N HIS A 218 -11.65 2.14 -4.74
CA HIS A 218 -10.81 1.45 -5.69
C HIS A 218 -9.68 0.69 -4.97
N ASN A 219 -9.42 -0.55 -5.41
CA ASN A 219 -8.34 -1.39 -4.91
C ASN A 219 -7.80 -2.25 -6.05
N GLY A 220 -6.48 -2.21 -6.28
CA GLY A 220 -5.82 -2.97 -7.34
C GLY A 220 -5.66 -4.46 -7.07
N GLY A 221 -5.98 -4.92 -5.86
CA GLY A 221 -5.66 -6.28 -5.41
C GLY A 221 -4.19 -6.43 -5.04
N ALA A 222 -3.68 -7.65 -5.06
CA ALA A 222 -2.29 -7.95 -4.73
C ALA A 222 -1.69 -8.97 -5.72
N PRO A 223 -0.40 -8.83 -6.11
CA PRO A 223 0.26 -9.74 -7.04
C PRO A 223 0.67 -11.04 -6.33
N MET A 224 -0.33 -11.78 -5.87
CA MET A 224 -0.18 -13.08 -5.23
C MET A 224 -0.85 -14.16 -6.05
N LYS A 225 -0.33 -15.39 -5.96
CA LYS A 225 -0.81 -16.53 -6.74
C LYS A 225 -2.34 -16.69 -6.68
N GLY A 226 -3.00 -16.48 -7.83
CA GLY A 226 -4.44 -16.67 -7.98
C GLY A 226 -5.32 -15.56 -7.40
N LEU A 227 -4.77 -14.40 -7.08
CA LEU A 227 -5.48 -13.15 -6.86
C LEU A 227 -5.41 -12.26 -8.10
N LYS A 228 -6.39 -11.37 -8.24
CA LYS A 228 -6.34 -10.32 -9.27
C LYS A 228 -5.40 -9.22 -8.79
N PHE A 229 -4.66 -8.65 -9.72
CA PHE A 229 -3.82 -7.48 -9.48
C PHE A 229 -3.76 -6.59 -10.71
N CYS A 230 -3.88 -5.28 -10.50
CA CYS A 230 -3.63 -4.26 -11.50
C CYS A 230 -3.14 -2.98 -10.83
N MET A 231 -2.33 -2.22 -11.54
CA MET A 231 -2.12 -0.81 -11.26
C MET A 231 -3.33 -0.04 -11.77
N ILE A 232 -3.81 0.93 -11.01
CA ILE A 232 -5.04 1.68 -11.30
C ILE A 232 -4.70 3.09 -11.76
N ASP A 233 -5.33 3.53 -12.85
CA ASP A 233 -5.33 4.95 -13.20
C ASP A 233 -6.21 5.69 -12.19
N ALA A 234 -5.62 6.65 -11.47
CA ALA A 234 -6.30 7.37 -10.41
C ALA A 234 -6.72 8.76 -10.89
N GLU A 235 -7.97 9.12 -10.59
CA GLU A 235 -8.50 10.45 -10.90
C GLU A 235 -8.15 11.41 -9.78
N ILE A 236 -7.35 12.45 -10.08
CA ILE A 236 -7.10 13.58 -9.18
C ILE A 236 -8.06 14.71 -9.59
N LEU A 237 -9.14 14.89 -8.83
CA LEU A 237 -10.21 15.85 -9.08
C LEU A 237 -10.03 17.14 -8.29
#